data_eef547ceba0781737d44f41d3a137501
#
_entry.id   eef547ceba0781737d44f41d3a137501
#
_cell.length_a   1.000
_cell.length_b   1.000
_cell.length_c   1.000
_cell.angle_alpha   90.00
_cell.angle_beta   90.00
_cell.angle_gamma   90.00
#
_symmetry.space_group_name_H-M   'P 1'
#
loop_
_entity.id
_entity.type
_entity.pdbx_description
1 polymer ?
#
loop_
_entity_poly.entity_id
_entity_poly.type
_entity_poly.pdbx_seq_one_letter_code
_entity_poly.pdbx_strand_id
1 'polypeptide(L)'
;DFENVAQGIFPFVIGGIEGVEDNRTHLSEKHGPYTQRDWNGKKVDDVIEGNWSLKTNGLVSRRNLVYQTIPQNFRFEAGKTYRITFDYEAGSDNTYAFVVGKGEFQSGQTSNMEVHELPNTWTDSQKAKRATFLVTGAETGDTWVGIYSTGNASNTRGDSGGNANFRGYNDFIMDRLQIEEIVLTGKMMTENAVKNYLPTVAMTNYTKETMDALKEAVFNLSQADDDISVEEAKSEIAKVNALKDALVMKKTALVADDFSSLTAPAQAGEGLENAFDSNVSSLWHTSWSGGDVGKPATMVLKEPTEITGFRYVPRGSGSNGNLRDVTLVVTDETGKEH
;
A
#
# COMPACT_ATOMS: atom_id res chain seq x y z
N ASP A 1 9.77 18.47 -18.65
CA ASP A 1 9.12 17.73 -19.72
C ASP A 1 10.13 16.87 -20.48
N PHE A 2 9.68 15.91 -21.23
CA PHE A 2 10.52 15.01 -22.02
C PHE A 2 10.49 15.33 -23.52
N GLU A 3 10.15 16.56 -23.88
CA GLU A 3 10.01 16.99 -25.27
C GLU A 3 11.35 17.01 -26.03
N ASN A 4 12.48 17.10 -25.33
CA ASN A 4 13.80 17.01 -25.95
C ASN A 4 14.27 15.55 -26.05
N VAL A 5 13.82 14.86 -27.07
CA VAL A 5 14.14 13.44 -27.30
C VAL A 5 15.64 13.16 -27.45
N ALA A 6 16.47 14.17 -27.79
CA ALA A 6 17.92 14.02 -27.86
C ALA A 6 18.54 13.83 -26.45
N GLN A 7 17.90 14.30 -25.44
CA GLN A 7 18.33 14.07 -24.05
C GLN A 7 17.85 12.71 -23.50
N GLY A 8 16.98 12.02 -24.24
CA GLY A 8 16.40 10.75 -23.79
C GLY A 8 15.61 10.92 -22.50
N ILE A 9 15.83 10.04 -21.55
CA ILE A 9 15.12 10.01 -20.27
C ILE A 9 15.79 10.85 -19.16
N PHE A 10 16.73 11.72 -19.53
CA PHE A 10 17.42 12.60 -18.57
C PHE A 10 16.45 13.27 -17.56
N PRO A 11 16.75 13.33 -16.26
CA PRO A 11 18.00 12.97 -15.58
C PRO A 11 18.12 11.48 -15.19
N PHE A 12 17.16 10.67 -15.60
CA PHE A 12 17.12 9.26 -15.25
C PHE A 12 17.99 8.40 -16.18
N VAL A 13 18.35 7.25 -15.68
CA VAL A 13 18.80 6.08 -16.43
C VAL A 13 17.85 4.93 -16.14
N ILE A 14 17.84 3.89 -16.97
CA ILE A 14 17.11 2.66 -16.68
C ILE A 14 17.71 2.05 -15.42
N GLY A 15 16.84 1.70 -14.46
CA GLY A 15 17.25 1.10 -13.18
C GLY A 15 17.84 -0.30 -13.34
N GLY A 16 18.26 -0.89 -12.22
CA GLY A 16 18.95 -2.17 -12.18
C GLY A 16 18.06 -3.39 -12.42
N ILE A 17 17.14 -3.36 -13.37
CA ILE A 17 16.28 -4.51 -13.71
C ILE A 17 16.99 -5.38 -14.72
N GLU A 18 17.58 -6.47 -14.24
CA GLU A 18 18.22 -7.45 -15.10
C GLU A 18 17.20 -8.11 -16.04
N GLY A 19 17.56 -8.19 -17.33
CA GLY A 19 16.74 -8.84 -18.35
C GLY A 19 15.49 -8.05 -18.79
N VAL A 20 15.42 -6.76 -18.49
CA VAL A 20 14.41 -5.87 -19.06
C VAL A 20 14.84 -5.42 -20.45
N GLU A 21 14.01 -5.74 -21.43
CA GLU A 21 14.22 -5.25 -22.80
C GLU A 21 13.85 -3.77 -22.91
N ASP A 22 14.54 -3.05 -23.79
CA ASP A 22 14.40 -1.60 -23.98
C ASP A 22 12.98 -1.13 -24.33
N ASN A 23 12.15 -2.01 -24.87
CA ASN A 23 10.78 -1.68 -25.25
C ASN A 23 9.81 -1.54 -24.07
N ARG A 24 10.24 -1.84 -22.84
CA ARG A 24 9.40 -1.72 -21.64
C ARG A 24 9.56 -0.40 -20.90
N THR A 25 10.71 0.23 -21.05
CA THR A 25 11.01 1.54 -20.46
C THR A 25 11.54 2.45 -21.57
N HIS A 26 10.76 3.46 -21.93
CA HIS A 26 11.06 4.28 -23.09
C HIS A 26 10.37 5.67 -23.01
N LEU A 27 10.76 6.56 -23.90
CA LEU A 27 9.95 7.73 -24.19
C LEU A 27 8.78 7.31 -25.08
N SER A 28 7.57 7.55 -24.60
CA SER A 28 6.35 7.31 -25.35
C SER A 28 6.01 8.51 -26.19
N GLU A 29 5.79 8.28 -27.47
CA GLU A 29 5.40 9.30 -28.41
C GLU A 29 3.88 9.36 -28.57
N LYS A 30 3.34 10.58 -28.62
CA LYS A 30 1.95 10.84 -28.96
C LYS A 30 1.62 10.24 -30.34
N HIS A 31 0.54 9.46 -30.38
CA HIS A 31 0.14 8.73 -31.61
C HIS A 31 1.15 7.67 -32.09
N GLY A 32 2.13 7.33 -31.27
CA GLY A 32 3.13 6.32 -31.60
C GLY A 32 2.55 4.89 -31.66
N PRO A 33 3.38 3.91 -32.06
CA PRO A 33 2.95 2.54 -32.25
C PRO A 33 2.51 1.84 -30.95
N TYR A 34 2.92 2.34 -29.80
CA TYR A 34 2.62 1.80 -28.48
C TYR A 34 1.40 2.43 -27.81
N THR A 35 0.59 3.23 -28.54
CA THR A 35 -0.67 3.77 -28.04
C THR A 35 -1.57 2.67 -27.53
N GLN A 36 -2.00 2.77 -26.31
CA GLN A 36 -2.91 1.82 -25.71
C GLN A 36 -4.38 2.15 -26.02
N ARG A 37 -5.27 1.31 -25.56
CA ARG A 37 -6.71 1.52 -25.71
C ARG A 37 -7.31 1.78 -24.32
N ASP A 38 -8.25 2.72 -24.26
CA ASP A 38 -9.10 2.88 -23.09
C ASP A 38 -10.06 1.69 -22.94
N TRP A 39 -10.80 1.67 -21.84
CA TRP A 39 -11.77 0.61 -21.54
C TRP A 39 -12.91 0.48 -22.57
N ASN A 40 -13.14 1.50 -23.40
CA ASN A 40 -14.06 1.45 -24.55
C ASN A 40 -13.38 0.97 -25.84
N GLY A 41 -12.11 0.62 -25.80
CA GLY A 41 -11.33 0.23 -26.97
C GLY A 41 -10.85 1.38 -27.84
N LYS A 42 -11.03 2.65 -27.40
CA LYS A 42 -10.52 3.83 -28.09
C LYS A 42 -9.03 3.95 -27.85
N LYS A 43 -8.26 4.19 -28.88
CA LYS A 43 -6.84 4.50 -28.72
C LYS A 43 -6.64 5.78 -27.89
N VAL A 44 -5.77 5.68 -26.89
CA VAL A 44 -5.33 6.80 -26.07
C VAL A 44 -3.82 6.93 -26.15
N ASP A 45 -3.35 8.15 -26.11
CA ASP A 45 -1.91 8.40 -26.14
C ASP A 45 -1.29 8.05 -24.79
N ASP A 46 -0.10 7.48 -24.80
CA ASP A 46 0.71 7.22 -23.61
C ASP A 46 1.58 8.44 -23.28
N VAL A 47 0.98 9.62 -23.37
CA VAL A 47 1.62 10.92 -23.16
C VAL A 47 0.69 11.74 -22.29
N ILE A 48 1.24 12.32 -21.23
CA ILE A 48 0.49 13.18 -20.30
C ILE A 48 0.33 14.58 -20.90
N GLU A 49 1.43 15.16 -21.36
CA GLU A 49 1.44 16.48 -21.98
C GLU A 49 2.41 16.52 -23.16
N GLY A 50 2.15 17.41 -24.13
CA GLY A 50 3.02 17.58 -25.30
C GLY A 50 3.01 16.39 -26.24
N ASN A 51 4.19 15.95 -26.64
CA ASN A 51 4.41 14.87 -27.62
C ASN A 51 5.12 13.65 -27.02
N TRP A 52 5.78 13.81 -25.87
CA TRP A 52 6.60 12.77 -25.27
C TRP A 52 6.42 12.69 -23.77
N SER A 53 6.32 11.50 -23.24
CA SER A 53 6.36 11.23 -21.79
C SER A 53 7.24 10.01 -21.50
N LEU A 54 7.79 9.95 -20.30
CA LEU A 54 8.53 8.79 -19.83
C LEU A 54 7.58 7.69 -19.45
N LYS A 55 7.75 6.49 -20.00
CA LYS A 55 6.86 5.35 -19.78
C LYS A 55 7.60 4.09 -19.40
N THR A 56 6.95 3.27 -18.59
CA THR A 56 7.32 1.86 -18.36
C THR A 56 6.11 0.95 -18.48
N ASN A 57 6.28 -0.20 -19.09
CA ASN A 57 5.24 -1.19 -19.34
C ASN A 57 5.44 -2.45 -18.48
N GLY A 58 4.41 -2.87 -17.77
CA GLY A 58 4.29 -4.24 -17.28
C GLY A 58 5.40 -4.73 -16.35
N LEU A 59 6.06 -3.85 -15.58
CA LEU A 59 7.16 -4.23 -14.69
C LEU A 59 6.73 -4.48 -13.25
N VAL A 60 5.45 -4.56 -13.00
CA VAL A 60 4.85 -4.61 -11.66
C VAL A 60 5.23 -5.83 -10.80
N SER A 61 5.60 -6.94 -11.42
CA SER A 61 6.00 -8.14 -10.69
C SER A 61 7.47 -8.13 -10.23
N ARG A 62 8.19 -7.06 -10.54
CA ARG A 62 9.63 -6.97 -10.36
C ARG A 62 9.98 -6.03 -9.23
N ARG A 63 10.12 -6.43 -8.03
CA ARG A 63 10.62 -5.61 -6.91
C ARG A 63 11.98 -4.99 -7.23
N ASN A 64 11.98 -3.94 -8.08
CA ASN A 64 13.21 -3.36 -8.59
C ASN A 64 13.03 -1.91 -9.05
N LEU A 65 14.13 -1.18 -9.18
CA LEU A 65 14.16 0.15 -9.78
C LEU A 65 13.86 0.07 -11.26
N VAL A 66 12.93 0.91 -11.70
CA VAL A 66 12.59 1.13 -13.11
C VAL A 66 13.46 2.24 -13.68
N TYR A 67 13.47 3.37 -13.00
CA TYR A 67 14.26 4.54 -13.31
C TYR A 67 15.03 5.00 -12.09
N GLN A 68 16.20 5.57 -12.29
CA GLN A 68 17.06 6.07 -11.23
C GLN A 68 17.87 7.27 -11.73
N THR A 69 18.02 8.29 -10.91
CA THR A 69 19.05 9.29 -11.15
C THR A 69 20.42 8.73 -10.75
N ILE A 70 21.46 9.17 -11.46
CA ILE A 70 22.85 8.85 -11.10
C ILE A 70 23.63 10.17 -10.95
N PRO A 71 24.70 10.20 -10.12
CA PRO A 71 25.45 11.45 -9.86
C PRO A 71 26.03 12.09 -11.11
N GLN A 72 26.29 11.32 -12.17
CA GLN A 72 26.79 11.81 -13.44
C GLN A 72 25.75 12.63 -14.22
N ASN A 73 24.46 12.30 -14.04
CA ASN A 73 23.36 13.00 -14.69
C ASN A 73 22.82 14.11 -13.80
N PHE A 74 22.56 13.82 -12.55
CA PHE A 74 22.09 14.79 -11.58
C PHE A 74 22.60 14.44 -10.17
N ARG A 75 23.28 15.41 -9.54
CA ARG A 75 23.83 15.24 -8.18
C ARG A 75 23.04 16.06 -7.18
N PHE A 76 22.51 15.39 -6.17
CA PHE A 76 21.97 16.02 -4.99
C PHE A 76 23.12 16.41 -4.06
N GLU A 77 23.35 17.71 -3.88
CA GLU A 77 24.43 18.21 -3.04
C GLU A 77 24.10 17.98 -1.55
N ALA A 78 25.11 17.58 -0.77
CA ALA A 78 24.95 17.32 0.66
C ALA A 78 24.37 18.54 1.41
N GLY A 79 23.38 18.30 2.26
CA GLY A 79 22.70 19.32 3.05
C GLY A 79 21.75 20.25 2.29
N LYS A 80 21.76 20.25 0.95
CA LYS A 80 20.81 21.02 0.17
C LYS A 80 19.49 20.26 -0.01
N THR A 81 18.40 20.99 0.01
CA THR A 81 17.05 20.43 -0.19
C THR A 81 16.50 20.80 -1.57
N TYR A 82 15.90 19.82 -2.19
CA TYR A 82 15.29 19.92 -3.51
C TYR A 82 13.81 19.58 -3.42
N ARG A 83 12.99 20.38 -4.07
CA ARG A 83 11.60 20.05 -4.36
C ARG A 83 11.53 19.36 -5.71
N ILE A 84 11.01 18.14 -5.71
CA ILE A 84 10.82 17.35 -6.93
C ILE A 84 9.32 17.27 -7.18
N THR A 85 8.90 17.73 -8.35
CA THR A 85 7.51 17.62 -8.80
C THR A 85 7.46 16.93 -10.14
N PHE A 86 6.44 16.09 -10.32
CA PHE A 86 6.15 15.48 -11.61
C PHE A 86 4.68 15.13 -11.71
N ASP A 87 4.17 15.02 -12.92
CA ASP A 87 2.88 14.45 -13.19
C ASP A 87 3.03 12.99 -13.55
N TYR A 88 2.10 12.17 -13.09
CA TYR A 88 2.16 10.73 -13.34
C TYR A 88 0.79 10.11 -13.56
N GLU A 89 0.78 9.00 -14.25
CA GLU A 89 -0.32 8.07 -14.34
C GLU A 89 0.16 6.67 -13.90
N ALA A 90 -0.62 6.03 -13.04
CA ALA A 90 -0.38 4.67 -12.57
C ALA A 90 -1.69 3.89 -12.58
N GLY A 91 -1.68 2.70 -13.17
CA GLY A 91 -2.91 1.93 -13.39
C GLY A 91 -3.47 1.26 -12.15
N SER A 92 -2.66 1.03 -11.11
CA SER A 92 -3.06 0.35 -9.88
C SER A 92 -2.39 0.97 -8.66
N ASP A 93 -3.07 0.92 -7.50
CA ASP A 93 -2.51 1.39 -6.24
C ASP A 93 -1.26 0.58 -5.87
N ASN A 94 -0.29 1.29 -5.31
CA ASN A 94 0.91 0.70 -4.71
C ASN A 94 1.75 -0.15 -5.67
N THR A 95 1.51 -0.05 -6.97
CA THR A 95 2.26 -0.77 -7.99
C THR A 95 3.61 -0.13 -8.23
N TYR A 96 3.65 1.19 -8.18
CA TYR A 96 4.86 1.98 -8.29
C TYR A 96 5.02 2.91 -7.11
N ALA A 97 6.26 3.20 -6.79
CA ALA A 97 6.63 4.15 -5.75
C ALA A 97 7.70 5.11 -6.25
N PHE A 98 7.64 6.35 -5.78
CA PHE A 98 8.78 7.23 -5.81
C PHE A 98 9.70 6.85 -4.66
N VAL A 99 10.99 6.72 -4.94
CA VAL A 99 11.96 6.32 -3.92
C VAL A 99 13.11 7.31 -3.83
N VAL A 100 13.59 7.49 -2.61
CA VAL A 100 14.81 8.24 -2.32
C VAL A 100 15.80 7.28 -1.70
N GLY A 101 16.94 7.11 -2.34
CA GLY A 101 17.98 6.20 -1.89
C GLY A 101 19.30 6.90 -1.64
N LYS A 102 20.21 6.16 -1.04
CA LYS A 102 21.55 6.61 -0.70
C LYS A 102 22.56 5.51 -1.02
N GLY A 103 23.62 5.91 -1.70
CA GLY A 103 24.65 4.96 -2.11
C GLY A 103 24.18 4.00 -3.20
N GLU A 104 24.74 2.81 -3.26
CA GLU A 104 24.44 1.83 -4.29
C GLU A 104 23.12 1.11 -4.02
N PHE A 105 22.29 0.99 -5.06
CA PHE A 105 21.07 0.20 -5.00
C PHE A 105 21.37 -1.29 -5.05
N GLN A 106 20.70 -2.04 -4.17
CA GLN A 106 20.74 -3.50 -4.20
C GLN A 106 19.37 -4.06 -4.55
N SER A 107 19.30 -4.83 -5.62
CA SER A 107 18.07 -5.42 -6.13
C SER A 107 17.31 -6.20 -5.04
N GLY A 108 16.02 -5.96 -4.95
CA GLY A 108 15.13 -6.61 -3.98
C GLY A 108 15.26 -6.10 -2.54
N GLN A 109 16.15 -5.16 -2.25
CA GLN A 109 16.31 -4.56 -0.93
C GLN A 109 15.79 -3.13 -0.91
N THR A 110 14.97 -2.83 0.08
CA THR A 110 14.43 -1.48 0.31
C THR A 110 14.97 -0.83 1.58
N SER A 111 15.87 -1.48 2.29
CA SER A 111 16.38 -1.03 3.60
C SER A 111 17.19 0.26 3.55
N ASN A 112 17.72 0.62 2.38
CA ASN A 112 18.48 1.85 2.15
C ASN A 112 17.70 2.89 1.35
N MET A 113 16.39 2.71 1.21
CA MET A 113 15.51 3.60 0.47
C MET A 113 14.35 4.06 1.34
N GLU A 114 13.98 5.31 1.17
CA GLU A 114 12.68 5.83 1.58
C GLU A 114 11.69 5.57 0.43
N VAL A 115 10.57 4.91 0.73
CA VAL A 115 9.61 4.46 -0.27
C VAL A 115 8.31 5.22 -0.11
N HIS A 116 7.90 5.94 -1.15
CA HIS A 116 6.64 6.67 -1.22
C HIS A 116 5.75 6.04 -2.29
N GLU A 117 4.79 5.24 -1.86
CA GLU A 117 3.83 4.60 -2.76
C GLU A 117 3.00 5.64 -3.51
N LEU A 118 2.83 5.43 -4.81
CA LEU A 118 2.06 6.32 -5.66
C LEU A 118 0.63 5.78 -5.82
N PRO A 119 -0.39 6.54 -5.38
CA PRO A 119 -1.79 6.19 -5.61
C PRO A 119 -2.10 6.03 -7.10
N ASN A 120 -3.02 5.12 -7.43
CA ASN A 120 -3.47 4.99 -8.81
C ASN A 120 -4.18 6.26 -9.30
N THR A 121 -4.18 6.44 -10.61
CA THR A 121 -4.88 7.55 -11.26
C THR A 121 -6.16 7.11 -11.96
N TRP A 122 -6.42 5.81 -11.95
CA TRP A 122 -7.53 5.18 -12.64
C TRP A 122 -8.91 5.68 -12.21
N THR A 123 -9.12 5.85 -10.90
CA THR A 123 -10.40 6.29 -10.34
C THR A 123 -10.79 7.71 -10.74
N ASP A 124 -9.82 8.52 -11.13
CA ASP A 124 -10.01 9.94 -11.47
C ASP A 124 -10.18 10.15 -12.98
N SER A 125 -10.79 9.19 -13.68
CA SER A 125 -11.00 9.25 -15.13
C SER A 125 -9.70 9.28 -15.92
N GLN A 126 -8.67 8.61 -15.42
CA GLN A 126 -7.34 8.52 -16.04
C GLN A 126 -6.64 9.88 -16.18
N LYS A 127 -6.91 10.79 -15.29
CA LYS A 127 -6.17 12.06 -15.24
C LYS A 127 -4.87 11.87 -14.50
N ALA A 128 -3.82 12.48 -15.04
CA ALA A 128 -2.55 12.54 -14.35
C ALA A 128 -2.70 13.23 -13.00
N LYS A 129 -1.98 12.70 -12.00
CA LYS A 129 -1.84 13.32 -10.68
C LYS A 129 -0.49 14.01 -10.59
N ARG A 130 -0.43 15.10 -9.84
CA ARG A 130 0.84 15.75 -9.50
C ARG A 130 1.37 15.20 -8.19
N ALA A 131 2.61 14.70 -8.25
CA ALA A 131 3.38 14.32 -7.07
C ALA A 131 4.35 15.45 -6.71
N THR A 132 4.62 15.60 -5.41
CA THR A 132 5.60 16.56 -4.88
C THR A 132 6.34 15.91 -3.72
N PHE A 133 7.67 15.90 -3.77
CA PHE A 133 8.53 15.36 -2.73
C PHE A 133 9.63 16.36 -2.37
N LEU A 134 10.06 16.34 -1.11
CA LEU A 134 11.24 17.05 -0.64
C LEU A 134 12.36 16.04 -0.43
N VAL A 135 13.50 16.30 -1.01
CA VAL A 135 14.68 15.43 -0.94
C VAL A 135 15.87 16.27 -0.48
N THR A 136 16.48 15.88 0.63
CA THR A 136 17.71 16.51 1.10
C THR A 136 18.90 15.61 0.79
N GLY A 137 19.91 16.16 0.14
CA GLY A 137 21.15 15.45 -0.15
C GLY A 137 21.81 14.97 1.13
N ALA A 138 22.18 13.70 1.20
CA ALA A 138 22.81 13.10 2.37
C ALA A 138 24.24 13.63 2.55
N GLU A 139 24.66 13.77 3.80
CA GLU A 139 26.02 14.19 4.15
C GLU A 139 27.08 13.15 3.73
N THR A 140 26.68 11.90 3.64
CA THR A 140 27.57 10.80 3.23
C THR A 140 26.85 9.89 2.24
N GLY A 141 27.57 9.50 1.19
CA GLY A 141 27.01 8.73 0.08
C GLY A 141 26.19 9.61 -0.88
N ASP A 142 26.10 9.18 -2.13
CA ASP A 142 25.33 9.90 -3.14
C ASP A 142 23.82 9.62 -2.94
N THR A 143 23.05 10.69 -2.80
CA THR A 143 21.60 10.63 -2.83
C THR A 143 21.13 10.48 -4.26
N TRP A 144 20.14 9.64 -4.47
CA TRP A 144 19.46 9.45 -5.75
C TRP A 144 17.94 9.31 -5.53
N VAL A 145 17.20 9.56 -6.59
CA VAL A 145 15.76 9.32 -6.63
C VAL A 145 15.41 8.41 -7.79
N GLY A 146 14.28 7.75 -7.70
CA GLY A 146 13.86 6.84 -8.75
C GLY A 146 12.40 6.46 -8.69
N ILE A 147 12.00 5.67 -9.67
CA ILE A 147 10.72 4.97 -9.70
C ILE A 147 10.99 3.49 -9.46
N TYR A 148 10.31 2.94 -8.49
CA TYR A 148 10.45 1.57 -8.03
C TYR A 148 9.16 0.79 -8.30
N SER A 149 9.28 -0.40 -8.88
CA SER A 149 8.18 -1.35 -8.97
C SER A 149 8.13 -2.16 -7.67
N THR A 150 7.04 -2.06 -6.94
CA THR A 150 6.89 -2.66 -5.60
C THR A 150 6.69 -4.17 -5.62
N GLY A 151 6.32 -4.73 -6.76
CA GLY A 151 5.92 -6.12 -6.90
C GLY A 151 4.51 -6.42 -6.35
N ASN A 152 3.79 -5.39 -5.93
CA ASN A 152 2.41 -5.50 -5.41
C ASN A 152 1.40 -5.32 -6.55
N ALA A 153 1.54 -6.10 -7.62
CA ALA A 153 0.53 -6.11 -8.66
C ALA A 153 -0.77 -6.64 -8.07
N SER A 154 -1.67 -5.74 -7.73
CA SER A 154 -3.04 -6.15 -7.48
C SER A 154 -3.70 -6.40 -8.84
N ASN A 155 -3.49 -7.55 -9.40
CA ASN A 155 -4.19 -8.03 -10.60
C ASN A 155 -5.69 -8.24 -10.34
N THR A 156 -6.30 -7.39 -9.57
CA THR A 156 -7.72 -7.51 -9.24
C THR A 156 -8.63 -7.21 -10.42
N ARG A 157 -8.08 -6.79 -11.56
CA ARG A 157 -8.86 -6.49 -12.75
C ARG A 157 -8.60 -7.39 -13.96
N GLY A 158 -8.06 -8.59 -13.74
CA GLY A 158 -8.01 -9.60 -14.79
C GLY A 158 -7.06 -9.25 -15.92
N ASP A 159 -5.84 -8.87 -15.61
CA ASP A 159 -4.72 -8.84 -16.55
C ASP A 159 -4.36 -10.20 -17.12
N SER A 160 -5.22 -11.17 -16.94
CA SER A 160 -5.11 -12.44 -17.62
C SER A 160 -5.40 -12.25 -19.10
N GLY A 161 -4.45 -11.65 -19.76
CA GLY A 161 -4.15 -11.90 -21.16
C GLY A 161 -5.22 -11.55 -22.19
N GLY A 162 -6.15 -10.66 -21.94
CA GLY A 162 -7.17 -10.46 -22.95
C GLY A 162 -7.73 -9.05 -23.07
N ASN A 163 -7.63 -8.27 -22.06
CA ASN A 163 -8.09 -6.88 -22.09
C ASN A 163 -6.92 -5.92 -22.03
N ALA A 164 -6.16 -5.90 -23.09
CA ALA A 164 -5.23 -4.81 -23.40
C ALA A 164 -5.95 -3.45 -23.56
N ASN A 165 -7.09 -3.29 -22.91
CA ASN A 165 -8.00 -2.17 -23.14
C ASN A 165 -7.81 -1.06 -22.14
N PHE A 166 -6.75 -1.13 -21.35
CA PHE A 166 -6.54 -0.12 -20.34
C PHE A 166 -5.21 0.55 -20.56
N ARG A 167 -5.23 1.87 -20.54
CA ARG A 167 -4.08 2.66 -20.24
C ARG A 167 -3.52 2.11 -18.94
N GLY A 168 -2.51 1.28 -19.09
CA GLY A 168 -1.61 0.90 -18.07
C GLY A 168 -2.10 0.34 -16.77
N TYR A 169 -2.75 -0.79 -16.77
CA TYR A 169 -2.88 -1.55 -15.52
C TYR A 169 -1.58 -1.67 -14.76
N ASN A 170 -0.54 -1.93 -15.52
CA ASN A 170 0.78 -2.20 -15.04
C ASN A 170 1.77 -1.17 -15.54
N ASP A 171 1.29 -0.12 -16.18
CA ASP A 171 2.12 0.91 -16.76
C ASP A 171 2.26 2.08 -15.79
N PHE A 172 3.35 2.76 -15.92
CA PHE A 172 3.60 4.02 -15.27
C PHE A 172 4.03 5.03 -16.35
N ILE A 173 3.43 6.20 -16.31
CA ILE A 173 3.77 7.30 -17.20
C ILE A 173 4.13 8.50 -16.35
N MET A 174 5.19 9.21 -16.68
CA MET A 174 5.64 10.40 -15.96
C MET A 174 5.97 11.51 -16.93
N ASP A 175 5.61 12.73 -16.54
CA ASP A 175 5.90 13.93 -17.29
C ASP A 175 6.10 15.15 -16.39
N ARG A 176 6.43 16.29 -16.97
CA ARG A 176 6.61 17.59 -16.30
C ARG A 176 7.48 17.53 -15.04
N LEU A 177 8.53 16.71 -15.10
CA LEU A 177 9.49 16.61 -14.01
C LEU A 177 10.21 17.96 -13.82
N GLN A 178 10.21 18.41 -12.57
CA GLN A 178 10.97 19.58 -12.10
C GLN A 178 11.76 19.20 -10.87
N ILE A 179 13.02 19.57 -10.83
CA ILE A 179 13.89 19.47 -9.67
C ILE A 179 14.42 20.86 -9.38
N GLU A 180 14.03 21.40 -8.23
CA GLU A 180 14.31 22.77 -7.84
C GLU A 180 15.00 22.79 -6.48
N GLU A 181 16.18 23.40 -6.38
CA GLU A 181 16.81 23.66 -5.08
C GLU A 181 16.00 24.71 -4.32
N ILE A 182 15.68 24.44 -3.06
CA ILE A 182 14.87 25.31 -2.23
C ILE A 182 15.54 25.54 -0.87
N VAL A 183 15.18 26.64 -0.21
CA VAL A 183 15.45 26.82 1.22
C VAL A 183 14.34 26.13 1.99
N LEU A 184 14.69 25.05 2.71
CA LEU A 184 13.74 24.28 3.48
C LEU A 184 13.23 25.11 4.68
N THR A 185 11.89 25.20 4.80
CA THR A 185 11.23 25.78 5.98
C THR A 185 10.49 24.71 6.76
N GLY A 186 10.23 24.93 8.05
CA GLY A 186 9.44 24.01 8.84
C GLY A 186 8.03 23.83 8.28
N LYS A 187 7.42 24.89 7.78
CA LYS A 187 6.10 24.83 7.11
C LYS A 187 6.10 23.92 5.89
N MET A 188 7.11 24.02 5.02
CA MET A 188 7.24 23.12 3.87
C MET A 188 7.35 21.65 4.29
N MET A 189 8.06 21.39 5.41
CA MET A 189 8.19 20.02 5.93
C MET A 189 6.85 19.47 6.41
N THR A 190 6.11 20.25 7.21
CA THR A 190 4.81 19.83 7.74
C THR A 190 3.79 19.62 6.62
N GLU A 191 3.70 20.52 5.66
CA GLU A 191 2.81 20.39 4.50
C GLU A 191 3.14 19.15 3.64
N ASN A 192 4.45 18.92 3.40
CA ASN A 192 4.88 17.73 2.65
C ASN A 192 4.54 16.45 3.40
N ALA A 193 4.77 16.40 4.71
CA ALA A 193 4.43 15.26 5.53
C ALA A 193 2.92 14.97 5.49
N VAL A 194 2.07 15.97 5.67
CA VAL A 194 0.60 15.81 5.61
C VAL A 194 0.14 15.29 4.24
N LYS A 195 0.67 15.81 3.14
CA LYS A 195 0.31 15.36 1.79
C LYS A 195 0.66 13.89 1.54
N ASN A 196 1.80 13.46 2.02
CA ASN A 196 2.33 12.12 1.77
C ASN A 196 1.86 11.08 2.80
N TYR A 197 1.20 11.52 3.87
CA TYR A 197 0.85 10.66 4.99
C TYR A 197 -0.44 9.88 4.80
N LEU A 198 -1.51 10.55 4.38
CA LEU A 198 -2.85 9.96 4.28
C LEU A 198 -2.98 8.86 3.21
N PRO A 199 -2.33 8.97 2.04
CA PRO A 199 -2.44 7.93 1.00
C PRO A 199 -1.78 6.61 1.37
N THR A 200 -0.87 6.59 2.34
CA THR A 200 -0.06 5.41 2.69
C THR A 200 -0.69 4.51 3.75
N VAL A 201 -1.82 4.92 4.34
CA VAL A 201 -2.47 4.17 5.43
C VAL A 201 -3.85 3.69 5.02
N ALA A 202 -4.03 2.37 4.94
CA ALA A 202 -5.34 1.75 4.72
C ALA A 202 -6.21 1.86 5.99
N MET A 203 -6.91 2.97 6.14
CA MET A 203 -7.65 3.39 7.34
C MET A 203 -8.65 2.36 7.88
N THR A 204 -9.17 1.49 7.01
CA THR A 204 -10.18 0.50 7.37
C THR A 204 -9.61 -0.72 8.09
N ASN A 205 -8.30 -0.93 8.00
CA ASN A 205 -7.63 -2.14 8.52
C ASN A 205 -7.18 -2.02 9.98
N TYR A 206 -7.24 -0.83 10.55
CA TYR A 206 -6.75 -0.57 11.90
C TYR A 206 -7.87 -0.28 12.89
N THR A 207 -7.58 -0.44 14.18
CA THR A 207 -8.54 -0.14 15.26
C THR A 207 -8.89 1.35 15.25
N LYS A 208 -10.14 1.66 15.65
CA LYS A 208 -10.62 3.04 15.67
C LYS A 208 -9.75 3.93 16.56
N GLU A 209 -9.38 3.42 17.72
CA GLU A 209 -8.59 4.16 18.71
C GLU A 209 -7.24 4.64 18.15
N THR A 210 -6.45 3.71 17.58
CA THR A 210 -5.13 4.06 17.02
C THR A 210 -5.24 4.92 15.78
N MET A 211 -6.28 4.71 14.97
CA MET A 211 -6.55 5.56 13.80
C MET A 211 -7.02 6.97 14.17
N ASP A 212 -7.83 7.13 15.19
CA ASP A 212 -8.29 8.45 15.62
C ASP A 212 -7.13 9.27 16.18
N ALA A 213 -6.25 8.65 16.99
CA ALA A 213 -5.04 9.30 17.47
C ALA A 213 -4.11 9.76 16.33
N LEU A 214 -3.92 8.92 15.32
CA LEU A 214 -3.13 9.28 14.13
C LEU A 214 -3.78 10.43 13.35
N LYS A 215 -5.09 10.37 13.11
CA LYS A 215 -5.82 11.43 12.40
C LYS A 215 -5.74 12.77 13.11
N GLU A 216 -5.89 12.77 14.43
CA GLU A 216 -5.77 13.97 15.24
C GLU A 216 -4.36 14.57 15.15
N ALA A 217 -3.33 13.74 15.23
CA ALA A 217 -1.94 14.20 15.10
C ALA A 217 -1.64 14.75 13.70
N VAL A 218 -2.14 14.12 12.64
CA VAL A 218 -2.00 14.63 11.26
C VAL A 218 -2.78 15.93 11.07
N PHE A 219 -3.97 16.05 11.65
CA PHE A 219 -4.72 17.29 11.63
C PHE A 219 -3.95 18.42 12.34
N ASN A 220 -3.43 18.17 13.54
CA ASN A 220 -2.64 19.16 14.28
C ASN A 220 -1.39 19.57 13.50
N LEU A 221 -0.70 18.61 12.86
CA LEU A 221 0.44 18.90 11.99
C LEU A 221 0.04 19.80 10.81
N SER A 222 -1.16 19.61 10.25
CA SER A 222 -1.68 20.45 9.15
C SER A 222 -1.97 21.90 9.58
N GLN A 223 -2.16 22.14 10.89
CA GLN A 223 -2.41 23.47 11.48
C GLN A 223 -1.13 24.15 11.98
N ALA A 224 0.05 23.58 11.68
CA ALA A 224 1.32 24.17 12.10
C ALA A 224 1.47 25.61 11.61
N ASP A 225 2.01 26.48 12.46
CA ASP A 225 2.22 27.89 12.18
C ASP A 225 3.16 28.10 10.97
N ASP A 226 2.99 29.22 10.27
CA ASP A 226 3.78 29.51 9.08
C ASP A 226 5.26 29.75 9.39
N ASP A 227 5.56 30.16 10.61
CA ASP A 227 6.92 30.43 11.14
C ASP A 227 7.52 29.28 11.96
N ILE A 228 6.85 28.10 11.97
CA ILE A 228 7.40 26.91 12.63
C ILE A 228 8.83 26.65 12.16
N SER A 229 9.73 26.45 13.11
CA SER A 229 11.14 26.16 12.80
C SER A 229 11.30 24.75 12.19
N VAL A 230 12.40 24.53 11.47
CA VAL A 230 12.72 23.21 10.91
C VAL A 230 12.84 22.13 11.99
N GLU A 231 13.42 22.48 13.16
CA GLU A 231 13.59 21.52 14.24
C GLU A 231 12.28 21.17 14.95
N GLU A 232 11.39 22.14 15.15
CA GLU A 232 10.05 21.89 15.67
C GLU A 232 9.24 21.03 14.68
N ALA A 233 9.29 21.35 13.40
CA ALA A 233 8.62 20.56 12.37
C ALA A 233 9.10 19.10 12.35
N LYS A 234 10.42 18.86 12.46
CA LYS A 234 10.97 17.50 12.59
C LYS A 234 10.41 16.77 13.82
N SER A 235 10.33 17.46 14.95
CA SER A 235 9.80 16.91 16.20
C SER A 235 8.33 16.51 16.06
N GLU A 236 7.50 17.39 15.48
CA GLU A 236 6.07 17.09 15.27
C GLU A 236 5.85 15.95 14.25
N ILE A 237 6.60 15.93 13.16
CA ILE A 237 6.58 14.83 12.19
C ILE A 237 6.99 13.50 12.83
N ALA A 238 8.01 13.51 13.71
CA ALA A 238 8.43 12.31 14.42
C ALA A 238 7.32 11.75 15.33
N LYS A 239 6.52 12.60 15.99
CA LYS A 239 5.37 12.17 16.78
C LYS A 239 4.31 11.48 15.92
N VAL A 240 4.00 12.05 14.76
CA VAL A 240 3.04 11.46 13.81
C VAL A 240 3.56 10.11 13.30
N ASN A 241 4.86 10.00 12.97
CA ASN A 241 5.46 8.74 12.57
C ASN A 241 5.37 7.67 13.67
N ALA A 242 5.63 8.04 14.92
CA ALA A 242 5.51 7.12 16.06
C ALA A 242 4.06 6.58 16.22
N LEU A 243 3.06 7.43 16.02
CA LEU A 243 1.64 6.98 16.04
C LEU A 243 1.31 6.07 14.87
N LYS A 244 1.88 6.31 13.69
CA LYS A 244 1.73 5.43 12.54
C LYS A 244 2.33 4.05 12.81
N ASP A 245 3.52 4.00 13.37
CA ASP A 245 4.20 2.75 13.72
C ASP A 245 3.49 1.98 14.85
N ALA A 246 2.73 2.71 15.68
CA ALA A 246 1.91 2.15 16.76
C ALA A 246 0.49 1.73 16.33
N LEU A 247 0.17 1.79 15.03
CA LEU A 247 -1.16 1.37 14.55
C LEU A 247 -1.42 -0.12 14.84
N VAL A 248 -2.56 -0.40 15.43
CA VAL A 248 -3.01 -1.76 15.74
C VAL A 248 -4.00 -2.24 14.70
N MET A 249 -3.66 -3.31 14.00
CA MET A 249 -4.56 -3.92 13.02
C MET A 249 -5.81 -4.49 13.70
N LYS A 250 -6.95 -4.32 13.07
CA LYS A 250 -8.19 -4.98 13.48
C LYS A 250 -8.02 -6.49 13.37
N LYS A 251 -8.43 -7.19 14.38
CA LYS A 251 -8.59 -8.64 14.26
C LYS A 251 -9.74 -8.94 13.31
N THR A 252 -9.46 -9.71 12.27
CA THR A 252 -10.47 -10.14 11.30
C THR A 252 -11.17 -11.43 11.73
N ALA A 253 -10.56 -12.17 12.64
CA ALA A 253 -11.14 -13.38 13.26
C ALA A 253 -10.55 -13.59 14.65
N LEU A 254 -11.35 -14.15 15.55
CA LEU A 254 -10.89 -14.64 16.84
C LEU A 254 -10.23 -16.01 16.65
N VAL A 255 -9.14 -16.25 17.38
CA VAL A 255 -8.42 -17.53 17.42
C VAL A 255 -8.53 -18.12 18.83
N ALA A 256 -8.20 -19.41 18.99
CA ALA A 256 -8.35 -20.12 20.28
C ALA A 256 -7.71 -19.37 21.46
N ASP A 257 -6.57 -18.70 21.22
CA ASP A 257 -5.87 -17.92 22.25
C ASP A 257 -6.60 -16.65 22.71
N ASP A 258 -7.63 -16.20 22.03
CA ASP A 258 -8.43 -15.04 22.45
C ASP A 258 -9.45 -15.38 23.52
N PHE A 259 -9.66 -16.67 23.79
CA PHE A 259 -10.65 -17.14 24.76
C PHE A 259 -9.97 -17.57 26.07
N SER A 260 -10.60 -17.20 27.18
CA SER A 260 -10.26 -17.72 28.50
C SER A 260 -10.84 -19.11 28.72
N SER A 261 -11.92 -19.42 27.99
CA SER A 261 -12.58 -20.74 28.05
C SER A 261 -13.30 -21.03 26.73
N LEU A 262 -13.08 -22.24 26.22
CA LEU A 262 -13.81 -22.87 25.11
C LEU A 262 -14.39 -24.19 25.63
N THR A 263 -15.69 -24.24 25.80
CA THR A 263 -16.37 -25.41 26.44
C THR A 263 -17.50 -25.87 25.54
N ALA A 264 -17.46 -27.12 25.14
CA ALA A 264 -18.52 -27.79 24.41
C ALA A 264 -18.39 -29.30 24.58
N PRO A 265 -19.45 -30.09 24.37
CA PRO A 265 -19.32 -31.52 24.17
C PRO A 265 -18.39 -31.78 22.99
N ALA A 266 -17.43 -32.66 23.14
CA ALA A 266 -16.45 -32.95 22.11
C ALA A 266 -16.04 -34.41 22.05
N GLN A 267 -15.77 -34.90 20.87
CA GLN A 267 -15.05 -36.13 20.64
C GLN A 267 -13.60 -35.97 21.04
N ALA A 268 -12.96 -37.00 21.53
CA ALA A 268 -11.55 -36.94 21.90
C ALA A 268 -10.68 -36.48 20.70
N GLY A 269 -9.93 -35.39 20.88
CA GLY A 269 -9.08 -34.78 19.84
C GLY A 269 -9.82 -33.87 18.88
N GLU A 270 -11.12 -33.65 19.04
CA GLU A 270 -11.95 -32.79 18.17
C GLU A 270 -12.67 -31.73 19.04
N GLY A 271 -11.92 -31.04 19.89
CA GLY A 271 -12.43 -30.05 20.82
C GLY A 271 -12.83 -28.73 20.12
N LEU A 272 -13.53 -27.87 20.87
CA LEU A 272 -14.03 -26.59 20.37
C LEU A 272 -12.89 -25.64 19.91
N GLU A 273 -11.71 -25.80 20.45
CA GLU A 273 -10.50 -25.09 20.05
C GLU A 273 -10.17 -25.27 18.57
N ASN A 274 -10.49 -26.43 17.98
CA ASN A 274 -10.29 -26.70 16.54
C ASN A 274 -11.17 -25.82 15.64
N ALA A 275 -12.27 -25.28 16.18
CA ALA A 275 -13.10 -24.34 15.43
C ALA A 275 -12.46 -22.92 15.33
N PHE A 276 -11.37 -22.68 16.07
CA PHE A 276 -10.69 -21.39 16.16
C PHE A 276 -9.18 -21.49 15.89
N ASP A 277 -8.70 -22.57 15.30
CA ASP A 277 -7.28 -22.79 15.01
C ASP A 277 -6.84 -22.28 13.61
N SER A 278 -7.76 -21.68 12.86
CA SER A 278 -7.57 -21.23 11.47
C SER A 278 -7.23 -22.34 10.47
N ASN A 279 -7.43 -23.60 10.83
CA ASN A 279 -7.16 -24.77 10.00
C ASN A 279 -8.46 -25.43 9.53
N VAL A 280 -8.79 -25.27 8.28
CA VAL A 280 -10.02 -25.85 7.69
C VAL A 280 -10.02 -27.39 7.61
N SER A 281 -8.88 -28.03 7.90
CA SER A 281 -8.75 -29.49 7.94
C SER A 281 -9.00 -30.09 9.31
N SER A 282 -8.95 -29.30 10.38
CA SER A 282 -9.38 -29.67 11.71
C SER A 282 -10.88 -29.40 11.88
N LEU A 283 -11.49 -30.00 12.87
CA LEU A 283 -12.90 -29.73 13.15
C LEU A 283 -13.20 -29.91 14.62
N TRP A 284 -14.19 -29.18 15.12
CA TRP A 284 -14.90 -29.54 16.36
C TRP A 284 -16.02 -30.50 16.01
N HIS A 285 -16.10 -31.60 16.75
CA HIS A 285 -17.17 -32.59 16.62
C HIS A 285 -17.68 -33.05 18.00
N THR A 286 -18.97 -33.07 18.17
CA THR A 286 -19.60 -33.67 19.38
C THR A 286 -19.35 -35.15 19.46
N SER A 287 -19.69 -35.79 20.59
CA SER A 287 -19.48 -37.23 20.78
C SER A 287 -20.08 -38.06 19.64
N TRP A 288 -19.31 -38.99 19.09
CA TRP A 288 -19.75 -39.93 18.08
C TRP A 288 -20.86 -40.86 18.57
N SER A 289 -20.96 -41.03 19.89
CA SER A 289 -22.02 -41.83 20.52
C SER A 289 -23.38 -41.12 20.53
N GLY A 290 -23.45 -39.86 20.18
CA GLY A 290 -24.67 -39.07 20.17
C GLY A 290 -25.05 -38.52 21.56
N GLY A 291 -26.24 -37.93 21.65
CA GLY A 291 -26.78 -37.40 22.92
C GLY A 291 -26.36 -35.97 23.26
N ASP A 292 -25.68 -35.27 22.35
CA ASP A 292 -25.19 -33.91 22.60
C ASP A 292 -26.02 -32.83 21.88
N VAL A 293 -27.05 -33.21 21.16
CA VAL A 293 -27.96 -32.26 20.50
C VAL A 293 -28.64 -31.39 21.55
N GLY A 294 -28.60 -30.08 21.38
CA GLY A 294 -29.15 -29.08 22.29
C GLY A 294 -28.25 -28.71 23.47
N LYS A 295 -27.07 -29.34 23.60
CA LYS A 295 -26.09 -28.88 24.59
C LYS A 295 -25.34 -27.64 24.06
N PRO A 296 -25.07 -26.64 24.93
CA PRO A 296 -24.41 -25.42 24.52
C PRO A 296 -22.93 -25.63 24.21
N ALA A 297 -22.43 -24.83 23.24
CA ALA A 297 -21.04 -24.50 23.12
C ALA A 297 -20.83 -23.08 23.67
N THR A 298 -19.94 -22.95 24.65
CA THR A 298 -19.70 -21.70 25.37
C THR A 298 -18.28 -21.21 25.10
N MET A 299 -18.17 -19.95 24.70
CA MET A 299 -16.92 -19.27 24.37
C MET A 299 -16.82 -18.05 25.27
N VAL A 300 -15.79 -17.96 26.10
CA VAL A 300 -15.56 -16.82 26.99
C VAL A 300 -14.28 -16.10 26.53
N LEU A 301 -14.39 -14.85 26.11
CA LEU A 301 -13.26 -14.04 25.73
C LEU A 301 -12.38 -13.68 26.93
N LYS A 302 -11.07 -13.53 26.73
CA LYS A 302 -10.14 -13.05 27.76
C LYS A 302 -10.41 -11.59 28.10
N GLU A 303 -10.74 -10.81 27.08
CA GLU A 303 -11.00 -9.37 27.18
C GLU A 303 -12.29 -9.02 26.42
N PRO A 304 -13.03 -8.00 26.86
CA PRO A 304 -14.16 -7.46 26.09
C PRO A 304 -13.73 -7.10 24.68
N THR A 305 -14.41 -7.60 23.69
CA THR A 305 -14.04 -7.42 22.28
C THR A 305 -15.27 -7.10 21.46
N GLU A 306 -15.18 -6.09 20.60
CA GLU A 306 -16.23 -5.78 19.64
C GLU A 306 -16.35 -6.90 18.60
N ILE A 307 -17.50 -7.54 18.55
CA ILE A 307 -17.80 -8.61 17.58
C ILE A 307 -18.78 -8.06 16.54
N THR A 308 -18.40 -8.11 15.29
CA THR A 308 -19.21 -7.61 14.17
C THR A 308 -19.99 -8.70 13.46
N GLY A 309 -19.71 -9.97 13.74
CA GLY A 309 -20.39 -11.06 13.09
C GLY A 309 -19.93 -12.44 13.54
N PHE A 310 -20.71 -13.44 13.17
CA PHE A 310 -20.40 -14.84 13.36
C PHE A 310 -20.41 -15.54 12.01
N ARG A 311 -19.38 -16.33 11.74
CA ARG A 311 -19.27 -17.14 10.53
C ARG A 311 -19.12 -18.60 10.89
N TYR A 312 -20.09 -19.41 10.46
CA TYR A 312 -20.00 -20.85 10.55
C TYR A 312 -19.37 -21.43 9.27
N VAL A 313 -18.35 -22.25 9.43
CA VAL A 313 -17.71 -23.00 8.34
C VAL A 313 -17.99 -24.48 8.56
N PRO A 314 -18.83 -25.11 7.72
CA PRO A 314 -19.11 -26.53 7.84
C PRO A 314 -17.89 -27.37 7.46
N ARG A 315 -17.90 -28.64 7.85
CA ARG A 315 -16.88 -29.61 7.41
C ARG A 315 -16.84 -29.71 5.87
N GLY A 316 -15.66 -29.98 5.33
CA GLY A 316 -15.44 -30.00 3.87
C GLY A 316 -16.11 -31.17 3.13
N SER A 317 -16.55 -32.24 3.83
CA SER A 317 -17.23 -33.39 3.23
C SER A 317 -18.21 -34.03 4.20
N GLY A 318 -19.34 -34.49 3.68
CA GLY A 318 -20.43 -35.07 4.48
C GLY A 318 -21.25 -33.99 5.20
N SER A 319 -22.37 -34.38 5.79
CA SER A 319 -23.31 -33.49 6.49
C SER A 319 -23.48 -33.83 7.97
N ASN A 320 -22.85 -34.90 8.46
CA ASN A 320 -22.96 -35.28 9.85
C ASN A 320 -22.32 -34.21 10.76
N GLY A 321 -23.05 -33.82 11.79
CA GLY A 321 -22.56 -32.79 12.73
C GLY A 321 -22.67 -31.36 12.24
N ASN A 322 -23.20 -31.11 11.03
CA ASN A 322 -23.47 -29.74 10.58
C ASN A 322 -24.55 -29.10 11.43
N LEU A 323 -24.32 -27.87 11.83
CA LEU A 323 -25.32 -27.08 12.55
C LEU A 323 -26.51 -26.80 11.60
N ARG A 324 -27.70 -27.06 12.11
CA ARG A 324 -28.95 -26.86 11.38
C ARG A 324 -29.76 -25.69 11.95
N ASP A 325 -30.10 -25.82 13.21
CA ASP A 325 -30.89 -24.84 13.94
C ASP A 325 -30.06 -24.44 15.15
N VAL A 326 -29.63 -23.19 15.23
CA VAL A 326 -28.80 -22.68 16.33
C VAL A 326 -29.36 -21.37 16.84
N THR A 327 -29.25 -21.16 18.15
CA THR A 327 -29.44 -19.86 18.77
C THR A 327 -28.09 -19.34 19.20
N LEU A 328 -27.71 -18.17 18.70
CA LEU A 328 -26.52 -17.47 19.17
C LEU A 328 -26.94 -16.48 20.26
N VAL A 329 -26.36 -16.62 21.42
CA VAL A 329 -26.55 -15.68 22.54
C VAL A 329 -25.19 -15.01 22.80
N VAL A 330 -25.18 -13.69 22.79
CA VAL A 330 -23.99 -12.90 23.12
C VAL A 330 -24.25 -12.16 24.43
N THR A 331 -23.42 -12.38 25.42
CA THR A 331 -23.47 -11.65 26.70
C THR A 331 -22.46 -10.52 26.65
N ASP A 332 -22.90 -9.28 26.84
CA ASP A 332 -22.04 -8.10 26.86
C ASP A 332 -21.32 -7.92 28.21
N GLU A 333 -20.44 -6.93 28.30
CA GLU A 333 -19.67 -6.61 29.52
C GLU A 333 -20.53 -6.25 30.74
N THR A 334 -21.79 -5.89 30.51
CA THR A 334 -22.77 -5.61 31.60
C THR A 334 -23.51 -6.83 32.05
N GLY A 335 -23.30 -7.99 31.41
CA GLY A 335 -24.00 -9.24 31.66
C GLY A 335 -25.36 -9.35 30.96
N LYS A 336 -25.67 -8.44 30.04
CA LYS A 336 -26.90 -8.49 29.27
C LYS A 336 -26.75 -9.40 28.06
N GLU A 337 -27.75 -10.24 27.85
CA GLU A 337 -27.85 -11.14 26.70
C GLU A 337 -28.52 -10.48 25.51
N HIS A 338 -27.99 -10.79 24.36
CA HIS A 338 -28.44 -10.32 23.03
C HIS A 338 -28.62 -11.50 22.07
#